data_bf4bf2f591c3fb67d172cf158e074fed
#
_entry.id   bf4bf2f591c3fb67d172cf158e074fed
#
_cell.length_a   1.000
_cell.length_b   1.000
_cell.length_c   1.000
_cell.angle_alpha   90.00
_cell.angle_beta   90.00
_cell.angle_gamma   90.00
#
_symmetry.space_group_name_H-M   'P 1'
#
loop_
_entity.id
_entity.type
_entity.pdbx_description
1 polymer ?
#
loop_
_entity_poly.entity_id
_entity_poly.type
_entity_poly.pdbx_seq_one_letter_code
_entity_poly.pdbx_strand_id
1 'polypeptide(L)'
;FLYKKRRTQTILDFVQNTITPLMISIGDAWSRNEIDIHHEHLCSACIERYLQSEIGKFLPRKGLPVILFSLPPGEHHLLGLLMVEAVLAERGAITINIGSHIPLNNLKLAAISCKSDVAALYFRFAYSSRDVLPTLLHFRRLLPLSIQIWAGGTGISVVRKKPKGVKMIFDLNEAVIALTEPLEL
;
A
#
# COMPACT_ATOMS: atom_id res chain seq x y z
N PHE A 1 -17.07 15.81 5.96
CA PHE A 1 -16.17 16.30 4.90
C PHE A 1 -15.85 15.18 3.92
N LEU A 2 -15.20 14.08 4.33
CA LEU A 2 -14.73 12.99 3.45
C LEU A 2 -15.86 12.40 2.59
N TYR A 3 -17.00 12.02 3.20
CA TYR A 3 -18.15 11.48 2.47
C TYR A 3 -18.68 12.44 1.37
N LYS A 4 -18.71 13.74 1.65
CA LYS A 4 -19.17 14.73 0.66
C LYS A 4 -18.21 14.83 -0.52
N LYS A 5 -16.90 14.85 -0.27
CA LYS A 5 -15.87 14.93 -1.31
C LYS A 5 -15.83 13.66 -2.17
N ARG A 6 -15.93 12.48 -1.55
CA ARG A 6 -15.89 11.20 -2.25
C ARG A 6 -17.02 11.00 -3.27
N ARG A 7 -18.19 11.57 -3.02
CA ARG A 7 -19.37 11.41 -3.92
C ARG A 7 -19.15 11.90 -5.35
N THR A 8 -18.21 12.78 -5.58
CA THR A 8 -17.91 13.40 -6.87
C THR A 8 -16.54 13.01 -7.44
N GLN A 9 -15.86 12.03 -6.84
CA GLN A 9 -14.50 11.66 -7.20
C GLN A 9 -14.40 10.12 -7.32
N THR A 10 -13.53 9.62 -8.19
CA THR A 10 -13.03 8.24 -8.11
C THR A 10 -12.19 8.06 -6.84
N ILE A 11 -11.90 6.82 -6.42
CA ILE A 11 -10.99 6.62 -5.28
C ILE A 11 -9.60 7.18 -5.59
N LEU A 12 -9.12 7.01 -6.82
CA LEU A 12 -7.82 7.57 -7.23
C LEU A 12 -7.80 9.08 -7.07
N ASP A 13 -8.79 9.79 -7.63
CA ASP A 13 -8.90 11.25 -7.49
C ASP A 13 -9.05 11.69 -6.04
N PHE A 14 -9.85 10.93 -5.27
CA PHE A 14 -10.08 11.23 -3.86
C PHE A 14 -8.81 11.08 -3.03
N VAL A 15 -8.02 10.03 -3.27
CA VAL A 15 -6.73 9.85 -2.60
C VAL A 15 -5.75 10.94 -2.99
N GLN A 16 -5.60 11.23 -4.29
CA GLN A 16 -4.62 12.20 -4.79
C GLN A 16 -4.99 13.65 -4.44
N ASN A 17 -6.27 14.01 -4.58
CA ASN A 17 -6.70 15.41 -4.52
C ASN A 17 -7.41 15.78 -3.20
N THR A 18 -7.68 14.81 -2.33
CA THR A 18 -8.33 15.09 -1.03
C THR A 18 -7.54 14.53 0.13
N ILE A 19 -7.26 13.20 0.16
CA ILE A 19 -6.61 12.58 1.32
C ILE A 19 -5.15 13.01 1.41
N THR A 20 -4.38 12.89 0.33
CA THR A 20 -2.94 13.22 0.34
C THR A 20 -2.69 14.68 0.74
N PRO A 21 -3.35 15.70 0.15
CA PRO A 21 -3.18 17.08 0.59
C PRO A 21 -3.61 17.31 2.05
N LEU A 22 -4.68 16.65 2.50
CA LEU A 22 -5.13 16.74 3.87
C LEU A 22 -4.08 16.22 4.85
N MET A 23 -3.50 15.05 4.56
CA MET A 23 -2.46 14.45 5.40
C MET A 23 -1.18 15.28 5.43
N ILE A 24 -0.79 15.88 4.30
CA ILE A 24 0.33 16.83 4.25
C ILE A 24 0.03 18.04 5.15
N SER A 25 -1.14 18.63 5.03
CA SER A 25 -1.55 19.78 5.85
C SER A 25 -1.56 19.46 7.36
N ILE A 26 -1.99 18.27 7.74
CA ILE A 26 -2.00 17.80 9.13
C ILE A 26 -0.54 17.61 9.62
N GLY A 27 0.30 16.98 8.82
CA GLY A 27 1.72 16.80 9.14
C GLY A 27 2.46 18.13 9.29
N ASP A 28 2.19 19.09 8.41
CA ASP A 28 2.76 20.44 8.48
C ASP A 28 2.30 21.19 9.73
N ALA A 29 1.00 21.14 10.06
CA ALA A 29 0.47 21.76 11.27
C ALA A 29 1.08 21.15 12.54
N TRP A 30 1.25 19.83 12.59
CA TRP A 30 1.95 19.16 13.67
C TRP A 30 3.42 19.60 13.76
N SER A 31 4.13 19.66 12.63
CA SER A 31 5.55 20.06 12.60
C SER A 31 5.78 21.51 13.08
N ARG A 32 4.77 22.37 12.91
CA ARG A 32 4.77 23.76 13.41
C ARG A 32 4.21 23.91 14.83
N ASN A 33 3.90 22.79 15.52
CA ASN A 33 3.26 22.77 16.85
C ASN A 33 1.90 23.51 16.90
N GLU A 34 1.17 23.58 15.77
CA GLU A 34 -0.19 24.14 15.71
C GLU A 34 -1.24 23.12 16.21
N ILE A 35 -0.90 21.83 16.13
CA ILE A 35 -1.69 20.72 16.67
C ILE A 35 -0.78 19.73 17.40
N ASP A 36 -1.33 19.04 18.39
CA ASP A 36 -0.63 17.99 19.13
C ASP A 36 -0.66 16.64 18.39
N ILE A 37 0.24 15.74 18.75
CA ILE A 37 0.36 14.39 18.14
C ILE A 37 -0.93 13.58 18.19
N HIS A 38 -1.73 13.74 19.27
CA HIS A 38 -2.99 13.02 19.37
C HIS A 38 -4.04 13.48 18.34
N HIS A 39 -3.99 14.74 17.91
CA HIS A 39 -4.86 15.24 16.83
C HIS A 39 -4.47 14.61 15.48
N GLU A 40 -3.17 14.53 15.19
CA GLU A 40 -2.66 13.86 13.98
C GLU A 40 -3.10 12.40 13.97
N HIS A 41 -2.87 11.66 15.05
CA HIS A 41 -3.29 10.25 15.15
C HIS A 41 -4.80 10.06 15.03
N LEU A 42 -5.61 10.94 15.62
CA LEU A 42 -7.05 10.89 15.48
C LEU A 42 -7.50 11.09 14.03
N CYS A 43 -6.90 12.05 13.33
CA CYS A 43 -7.18 12.29 11.92
C CYS A 43 -6.79 11.09 11.06
N SER A 44 -5.59 10.55 11.26
CA SER A 44 -5.11 9.35 10.56
C SER A 44 -6.04 8.16 10.78
N ALA A 45 -6.43 7.88 12.02
CA ALA A 45 -7.35 6.79 12.37
C ALA A 45 -8.75 6.97 11.74
N CYS A 46 -9.25 8.20 11.66
CA CYS A 46 -10.53 8.49 10.99
C CYS A 46 -10.45 8.21 9.49
N ILE A 47 -9.35 8.58 8.84
CA ILE A 47 -9.13 8.35 7.41
C ILE A 47 -8.93 6.86 7.12
N GLU A 48 -8.16 6.15 7.93
CA GLU A 48 -7.96 4.71 7.80
C GLU A 48 -9.30 3.95 7.89
N ARG A 49 -10.11 4.24 8.89
CA ARG A 49 -11.45 3.65 9.04
C ARG A 49 -12.35 3.96 7.85
N TYR A 50 -12.26 5.19 7.32
CA TYR A 50 -13.02 5.58 6.15
C TYR A 50 -12.58 4.76 4.92
N LEU A 51 -11.28 4.65 4.64
CA LEU A 51 -10.76 3.87 3.52
C LEU A 51 -11.12 2.39 3.62
N GLN A 52 -11.01 1.79 4.82
CA GLN A 52 -11.44 0.41 5.05
C GLN A 52 -12.92 0.21 4.74
N SER A 53 -13.77 1.17 5.12
CA SER A 53 -15.20 1.15 4.77
C SER A 53 -15.44 1.28 3.26
N GLU A 54 -14.64 2.03 2.53
CA GLU A 54 -14.75 2.13 1.06
C GLU A 54 -14.29 0.84 0.38
N ILE A 55 -13.15 0.28 0.81
CA ILE A 55 -12.62 -1.00 0.28
C ILE A 55 -13.68 -2.11 0.34
N GLY A 56 -14.38 -2.23 1.46
CA GLY A 56 -15.42 -3.24 1.65
C GLY A 56 -16.65 -3.11 0.74
N LYS A 57 -16.80 -2.02 -0.01
CA LYS A 57 -17.91 -1.81 -0.95
C LYS A 57 -17.63 -2.33 -2.36
N PHE A 58 -16.35 -2.56 -2.69
CA PHE A 58 -15.97 -2.95 -4.04
C PHE A 58 -16.06 -4.46 -4.24
N LEU A 59 -16.56 -4.85 -5.40
CA LEU A 59 -16.65 -6.26 -5.79
C LEU A 59 -15.48 -6.63 -6.69
N PRO A 60 -14.81 -7.76 -6.41
CA PRO A 60 -13.75 -8.26 -7.26
C PRO A 60 -14.21 -8.52 -8.69
N ARG A 61 -13.33 -8.28 -9.65
CA ARG A 61 -13.55 -8.60 -11.06
C ARG A 61 -12.79 -9.86 -11.44
N LYS A 62 -13.45 -10.74 -12.17
CA LYS A 62 -12.83 -11.96 -12.68
C LYS A 62 -11.66 -11.63 -13.63
N GLY A 63 -10.54 -12.33 -13.46
CA GLY A 63 -9.35 -12.18 -14.28
C GLY A 63 -8.36 -11.12 -13.79
N LEU A 64 -8.65 -10.44 -12.67
CA LEU A 64 -7.67 -9.58 -12.00
C LEU A 64 -6.93 -10.33 -10.89
N PRO A 65 -5.69 -9.91 -10.54
CA PRO A 65 -4.87 -10.62 -9.57
C PRO A 65 -5.42 -10.55 -8.14
N VAL A 66 -5.10 -11.58 -7.36
CA VAL A 66 -5.20 -11.59 -5.91
C VAL A 66 -3.94 -10.95 -5.33
N ILE A 67 -4.10 -9.84 -4.64
CA ILE A 67 -2.99 -9.06 -4.08
C ILE A 67 -3.01 -9.13 -2.56
N LEU A 68 -1.98 -9.70 -1.97
CA LEU A 68 -1.74 -9.66 -0.53
C LEU A 68 -0.95 -8.40 -0.18
N PHE A 69 -1.53 -7.54 0.64
CA PHE A 69 -0.91 -6.32 1.13
C PHE A 69 -0.35 -6.48 2.53
N SER A 70 0.85 -5.98 2.76
CA SER A 70 1.46 -5.88 4.08
C SER A 70 2.47 -4.74 4.15
N LEU A 71 2.79 -4.34 5.37
CA LEU A 71 3.94 -3.50 5.66
C LEU A 71 5.19 -4.37 5.89
N PRO A 72 6.40 -3.88 5.54
CA PRO A 72 7.63 -4.59 5.88
C PRO A 72 7.83 -4.62 7.40
N PRO A 73 8.61 -5.59 7.93
CA PRO A 73 8.93 -5.62 9.36
C PRO A 73 9.50 -4.29 9.85
N GLY A 74 8.97 -3.77 10.96
CA GLY A 74 9.39 -2.49 11.54
C GLY A 74 8.65 -1.25 11.00
N GLU A 75 7.80 -1.38 9.99
CA GLU A 75 6.90 -0.32 9.55
C GLU A 75 5.52 -0.50 10.21
N HIS A 76 4.91 0.62 10.65
CA HIS A 76 3.64 0.60 11.38
C HIS A 76 2.55 1.48 10.76
N HIS A 77 2.90 2.37 9.83
CA HIS A 77 1.98 3.37 9.28
C HIS A 77 1.16 2.80 8.11
N LEU A 78 -0.04 2.38 8.43
CA LEU A 78 -0.93 1.65 7.52
C LEU A 78 -1.59 2.52 6.45
N LEU A 79 -1.72 3.82 6.68
CA LEU A 79 -2.54 4.71 5.84
C LEU A 79 -2.12 4.70 4.36
N GLY A 80 -0.82 4.77 4.06
CA GLY A 80 -0.34 4.73 2.68
C GLY A 80 -0.66 3.41 1.98
N LEU A 81 -0.59 2.29 2.71
CA LEU A 81 -0.98 0.98 2.19
C LEU A 81 -2.48 0.93 1.88
N LEU A 82 -3.33 1.45 2.77
CA LEU A 82 -4.78 1.52 2.56
C LEU A 82 -5.18 2.40 1.38
N MET A 83 -4.43 3.47 1.13
CA MET A 83 -4.65 4.32 -0.06
C MET A 83 -4.48 3.53 -1.36
N VAL A 84 -3.39 2.77 -1.49
CA VAL A 84 -3.14 1.92 -2.66
C VAL A 84 -4.17 0.82 -2.76
N GLU A 85 -4.44 0.13 -1.65
CA GLU A 85 -5.44 -0.94 -1.59
C GLU A 85 -6.83 -0.45 -2.07
N ALA A 86 -7.29 0.71 -1.59
CA ALA A 86 -8.57 1.27 -1.96
C ALA A 86 -8.67 1.56 -3.47
N VAL A 87 -7.58 2.11 -4.06
CA VAL A 87 -7.51 2.38 -5.50
C VAL A 87 -7.60 1.09 -6.31
N LEU A 88 -6.87 0.05 -5.92
CA LEU A 88 -6.87 -1.22 -6.64
C LEU A 88 -8.17 -2.01 -6.42
N ALA A 89 -8.78 -1.94 -5.24
CA ALA A 89 -10.09 -2.53 -4.96
C ALA A 89 -11.19 -1.88 -5.81
N GLU A 90 -11.22 -0.54 -5.97
CA GLU A 90 -12.15 0.15 -6.88
C GLU A 90 -12.00 -0.34 -8.32
N ARG A 91 -10.81 -0.69 -8.74
CA ARG A 91 -10.53 -1.26 -10.07
C ARG A 91 -10.92 -2.74 -10.19
N GLY A 92 -11.29 -3.36 -9.07
CA GLY A 92 -11.81 -4.72 -9.00
C GLY A 92 -10.77 -5.79 -8.66
N ALA A 93 -9.57 -5.43 -8.19
CA ALA A 93 -8.61 -6.40 -7.67
C ALA A 93 -9.19 -7.12 -6.44
N ILE A 94 -8.77 -8.36 -6.23
CA ILE A 94 -9.00 -9.06 -4.97
C ILE A 94 -7.89 -8.62 -4.01
N THR A 95 -8.25 -7.86 -2.99
CA THR A 95 -7.28 -7.33 -2.03
C THR A 95 -7.40 -8.06 -0.70
N ILE A 96 -6.27 -8.46 -0.13
CA ILE A 96 -6.16 -9.08 1.18
C ILE A 96 -5.11 -8.30 1.96
N ASN A 97 -5.51 -7.58 2.97
CA ASN A 97 -4.61 -6.76 3.78
C ASN A 97 -4.39 -7.42 5.15
N ILE A 98 -3.16 -7.80 5.43
CA ILE A 98 -2.79 -8.40 6.72
C ILE A 98 -2.02 -7.43 7.63
N GLY A 99 -1.91 -6.15 7.22
CA GLY A 99 -1.41 -5.07 8.04
C GLY A 99 0.10 -5.11 8.29
N SER A 100 0.47 -4.82 9.54
CA SER A 100 1.85 -4.67 10.03
C SER A 100 2.25 -5.79 10.97
N HIS A 101 3.51 -5.76 11.43
CA HIS A 101 4.08 -6.69 12.42
C HIS A 101 4.18 -8.16 11.98
N ILE A 102 4.12 -8.43 10.68
CA ILE A 102 4.19 -9.79 10.14
C ILE A 102 5.63 -10.10 9.72
N PRO A 103 6.30 -11.12 10.32
CA PRO A 103 7.59 -11.58 9.84
C PRO A 103 7.52 -12.09 8.39
N LEU A 104 8.58 -11.89 7.60
CA LEU A 104 8.59 -12.27 6.17
C LEU A 104 8.27 -13.75 5.92
N ASN A 105 8.66 -14.66 6.82
CA ASN A 105 8.31 -16.08 6.74
C ASN A 105 6.79 -16.31 6.88
N ASN A 106 6.13 -15.58 7.78
CA ASN A 106 4.69 -15.67 7.96
C ASN A 106 3.96 -14.99 6.78
N LEU A 107 4.50 -13.92 6.24
CA LEU A 107 3.97 -13.26 5.04
C LEU A 107 4.03 -14.19 3.82
N LYS A 108 5.12 -14.96 3.66
CA LYS A 108 5.19 -16.04 2.67
C LYS A 108 4.06 -17.05 2.85
N LEU A 109 3.85 -17.54 4.07
CA LEU A 109 2.80 -18.53 4.36
C LEU A 109 1.41 -17.95 4.04
N ALA A 110 1.16 -16.71 4.40
CA ALA A 110 -0.08 -16.01 4.07
C ALA A 110 -0.29 -15.90 2.55
N ALA A 111 0.75 -15.49 1.81
CA ALA A 111 0.68 -15.37 0.35
C ALA A 111 0.33 -16.69 -0.34
N ILE A 112 0.91 -17.80 0.13
CA ILE A 112 0.63 -19.14 -0.39
C ILE A 112 -0.80 -19.59 -0.01
N SER A 113 -1.19 -19.42 1.25
CA SER A 113 -2.51 -19.85 1.76
C SER A 113 -3.66 -19.08 1.08
N CYS A 114 -3.46 -17.79 0.82
CA CYS A 114 -4.42 -16.94 0.13
C CYS A 114 -4.41 -17.13 -1.39
N LYS A 115 -3.52 -17.98 -1.93
CA LYS A 115 -3.31 -18.17 -3.39
C LYS A 115 -3.09 -16.82 -4.08
N SER A 116 -2.25 -15.98 -3.48
CA SER A 116 -1.98 -14.65 -4.00
C SER A 116 -1.13 -14.72 -5.26
N ASP A 117 -1.47 -13.93 -6.26
CA ASP A 117 -0.65 -13.72 -7.45
C ASP A 117 0.46 -12.70 -7.18
N VAL A 118 0.18 -11.77 -6.26
CA VAL A 118 1.08 -10.67 -5.89
C VAL A 118 1.18 -10.56 -4.38
N ALA A 119 2.39 -10.34 -3.88
CA ALA A 119 2.66 -9.90 -2.51
C ALA A 119 3.19 -8.46 -2.54
N ALA A 120 2.38 -7.50 -2.08
CA ALA A 120 2.68 -6.07 -2.12
C ALA A 120 3.21 -5.58 -0.78
N LEU A 121 4.39 -4.95 -0.78
CA LEU A 121 5.00 -4.31 0.38
C LEU A 121 5.03 -2.79 0.19
N TYR A 122 4.54 -2.04 1.18
CA TYR A 122 4.57 -0.59 1.19
C TYR A 122 5.63 -0.06 2.15
N PHE A 123 6.58 0.72 1.62
CA PHE A 123 7.68 1.34 2.35
C PHE A 123 7.45 2.85 2.46
N ARG A 124 7.28 3.36 3.69
CA ARG A 124 7.21 4.79 3.94
C ARG A 124 8.60 5.45 3.83
N PHE A 125 8.64 6.74 3.58
CA PHE A 125 9.90 7.51 3.55
C PHE A 125 10.77 7.36 4.81
N ALA A 126 10.14 7.27 5.99
CA ALA A 126 10.83 7.11 7.26
C ALA A 126 11.34 5.67 7.52
N TYR A 127 11.00 4.68 6.66
CA TYR A 127 11.59 3.36 6.74
C TYR A 127 13.09 3.43 6.44
N SER A 128 13.90 2.64 7.18
CA SER A 128 15.36 2.66 7.02
C SER A 128 15.77 2.40 5.56
N SER A 129 16.38 3.38 4.93
CA SER A 129 16.83 3.28 3.53
C SER A 129 17.83 2.15 3.28
N ARG A 130 18.58 1.73 4.32
CA ARG A 130 19.53 0.61 4.26
C ARG A 130 18.83 -0.73 4.24
N ASP A 131 17.59 -0.81 4.75
CA ASP A 131 16.85 -2.05 4.94
C ASP A 131 15.87 -2.36 3.79
N VAL A 132 15.53 -1.37 2.94
CA VAL A 132 14.58 -1.57 1.83
C VAL A 132 15.05 -2.69 0.89
N LEU A 133 16.24 -2.54 0.32
CA LEU A 133 16.77 -3.52 -0.64
C LEU A 133 17.04 -4.89 -0.01
N PRO A 134 17.69 -5.00 1.16
CA PRO A 134 17.85 -6.28 1.85
C PRO A 134 16.52 -6.98 2.15
N THR A 135 15.50 -6.26 2.59
CA THR A 135 14.15 -6.80 2.85
C THR A 135 13.54 -7.37 1.57
N LEU A 136 13.58 -6.63 0.46
CA LEU A 136 13.04 -7.09 -0.82
C LEU A 136 13.77 -8.33 -1.35
N LEU A 137 15.11 -8.35 -1.28
CA LEU A 137 15.93 -9.49 -1.71
C LEU A 137 15.67 -10.72 -0.83
N HIS A 138 15.55 -10.53 0.48
CA HIS A 138 15.21 -11.61 1.39
C HIS A 138 13.81 -12.16 1.10
N PHE A 139 12.81 -11.28 0.97
CA PHE A 139 11.45 -11.71 0.67
C PHE A 139 11.34 -12.43 -0.67
N ARG A 140 12.08 -11.98 -1.71
CA ARG A 140 12.12 -12.65 -3.02
C ARG A 140 12.67 -14.09 -2.92
N ARG A 141 13.67 -14.34 -2.07
CA ARG A 141 14.22 -15.69 -1.85
C ARG A 141 13.24 -16.62 -1.14
N LEU A 142 12.36 -16.06 -0.31
CA LEU A 142 11.37 -16.83 0.45
C LEU A 142 10.17 -17.24 -0.41
N LEU A 143 9.71 -16.36 -1.32
CA LEU A 143 8.49 -16.57 -2.10
C LEU A 143 8.73 -17.50 -3.31
N PRO A 144 7.73 -18.33 -3.69
CA PRO A 144 7.71 -18.99 -4.98
C PRO A 144 7.85 -17.98 -6.12
N LEU A 145 8.46 -18.39 -7.24
CA LEU A 145 8.57 -17.51 -8.43
C LEU A 145 7.21 -17.19 -9.03
N SER A 146 6.21 -18.03 -8.84
CA SER A 146 4.83 -17.78 -9.28
C SER A 146 4.12 -16.62 -8.57
N ILE A 147 4.66 -16.12 -7.45
CA ILE A 147 4.12 -14.96 -6.74
C ILE A 147 5.03 -13.77 -7.02
N GLN A 148 4.49 -12.76 -7.70
CA GLN A 148 5.20 -11.51 -7.98
C GLN A 148 5.32 -10.66 -6.71
N ILE A 149 6.41 -9.93 -6.54
CA ILE A 149 6.54 -8.92 -5.48
C ILE A 149 6.30 -7.54 -6.09
N TRP A 150 5.39 -6.78 -5.49
CA TRP A 150 5.27 -5.36 -5.73
C TRP A 150 5.83 -4.59 -4.55
N ALA A 151 6.70 -3.63 -4.81
CA ALA A 151 7.25 -2.74 -3.80
C ALA A 151 6.83 -1.31 -4.12
N GLY A 152 6.13 -0.67 -3.19
CA GLY A 152 5.61 0.69 -3.37
C GLY A 152 5.89 1.61 -2.19
N GLY A 153 5.43 2.85 -2.32
CA GLY A 153 5.60 3.89 -1.32
C GLY A 153 6.85 4.74 -1.51
N THR A 154 6.92 5.86 -0.81
CA THR A 154 8.00 6.86 -0.98
C THR A 154 9.37 6.36 -0.53
N GLY A 155 9.42 5.34 0.32
CA GLY A 155 10.67 4.74 0.81
C GLY A 155 11.45 3.95 -0.24
N ILE A 156 10.81 3.51 -1.34
CA ILE A 156 11.51 2.75 -2.38
C ILE A 156 12.40 3.61 -3.30
N SER A 157 12.28 4.93 -3.24
CA SER A 157 13.07 5.87 -4.05
C SER A 157 14.58 5.75 -3.86
N VAL A 158 15.01 5.18 -2.74
CA VAL A 158 16.43 4.92 -2.43
C VAL A 158 17.01 3.73 -3.23
N VAL A 159 16.17 2.89 -3.82
CA VAL A 159 16.60 1.70 -4.56
C VAL A 159 17.02 2.09 -5.97
N ARG A 160 18.33 2.26 -6.18
CA ARG A 160 18.89 2.65 -7.49
C ARG A 160 18.81 1.56 -8.56
N LYS A 161 18.96 0.29 -8.15
CA LYS A 161 18.91 -0.86 -9.07
C LYS A 161 17.75 -1.76 -8.71
N LYS A 162 16.80 -1.87 -9.63
CA LYS A 162 15.61 -2.71 -9.47
C LYS A 162 15.99 -4.16 -9.21
N PRO A 163 15.53 -4.79 -8.11
CA PRO A 163 15.78 -6.20 -7.83
C PRO A 163 15.05 -7.08 -8.86
N LYS A 164 15.70 -8.14 -9.31
CA LYS A 164 15.07 -9.12 -10.22
C LYS A 164 13.87 -9.79 -9.53
N GLY A 165 12.74 -9.88 -10.24
CA GLY A 165 11.49 -10.45 -9.72
C GLY A 165 10.76 -9.57 -8.70
N VAL A 166 11.05 -8.26 -8.70
CA VAL A 166 10.34 -7.26 -7.91
C VAL A 166 9.90 -6.13 -8.84
N LYS A 167 8.60 -5.86 -8.88
CA LYS A 167 8.04 -4.71 -9.57
C LYS A 167 8.05 -3.51 -8.62
N MET A 168 8.77 -2.47 -9.00
CA MET A 168 8.80 -1.20 -8.26
C MET A 168 7.64 -0.33 -8.74
N ILE A 169 6.86 0.21 -7.81
CA ILE A 169 5.67 1.03 -8.08
C ILE A 169 5.83 2.36 -7.35
N PHE A 170 6.08 3.42 -8.10
CA PHE A 170 6.44 4.72 -7.54
C PHE A 170 5.23 5.63 -7.29
N ASP A 171 4.11 5.38 -7.96
CA ASP A 171 2.87 6.14 -7.77
C ASP A 171 1.60 5.29 -7.96
N LEU A 172 0.44 5.89 -7.70
CA LEU A 172 -0.85 5.22 -7.79
C LEU A 172 -1.26 4.90 -9.25
N ASN A 173 -0.80 5.67 -10.23
CA ASN A 173 -1.10 5.41 -11.64
C ASN A 173 -0.32 4.19 -12.12
N GLU A 174 0.95 4.06 -11.72
CA GLU A 174 1.74 2.86 -11.97
C GLU A 174 1.11 1.62 -11.33
N ALA A 175 0.55 1.75 -10.11
CA ALA A 175 -0.17 0.65 -9.47
C ALA A 175 -1.40 0.20 -10.29
N VAL A 176 -2.16 1.16 -10.81
CA VAL A 176 -3.32 0.88 -11.69
C VAL A 176 -2.90 0.23 -13.00
N ILE A 177 -1.82 0.69 -13.62
CA ILE A 177 -1.27 0.09 -14.84
C ILE A 177 -0.82 -1.34 -14.57
N ALA A 178 -0.07 -1.55 -13.49
CA ALA A 178 0.45 -2.86 -13.10
C ALA A 178 -0.66 -3.91 -12.90
N LEU A 179 -1.88 -3.48 -12.55
CA LEU A 179 -3.02 -4.37 -12.35
C LEU A 179 -3.45 -5.11 -13.62
N THR A 180 -3.26 -4.49 -14.78
CA THR A 180 -3.70 -5.02 -16.09
C THR A 180 -2.55 -5.59 -16.93
N GLU A 181 -1.31 -5.40 -16.49
CA GLU A 181 -0.16 -5.99 -17.16
C GLU A 181 -0.03 -7.49 -16.84
N PRO A 182 0.49 -8.28 -17.79
CA PRO A 182 0.82 -9.67 -17.52
C PRO A 182 1.76 -9.79 -16.32
N LEU A 183 1.51 -10.76 -15.45
CA LEU A 183 2.41 -11.04 -14.34
C LEU A 183 3.72 -11.59 -14.92
N GLU A 184 4.82 -10.87 -14.73
CA GLU A 184 6.16 -11.31 -15.11
C GLU A 184 6.62 -12.38 -14.10
N LEU A 185 6.74 -13.62 -14.54
CA LEU A 185 7.23 -14.76 -13.76
C LEU A 185 8.76 -14.88 -13.81
#